data_619ac4400f6c736e100beef2c4f0bcfc
#
_entry.id   619ac4400f6c736e100beef2c4f0bcfc
#
_cell.length_a   1.000
_cell.length_b   1.000
_cell.length_c   1.000
_cell.angle_alpha   90.00
_cell.angle_beta   90.00
_cell.angle_gamma   90.00
#
_symmetry.space_group_name_H-M   'P 1'
#
loop_
_entity.id
_entity.type
_entity.pdbx_description
1 polymer ?
#
loop_
_entity_poly.entity_id
_entity_poly.type
_entity_poly.pdbx_seq_one_letter_code
_entity_poly.pdbx_strand_id
1 'polypeptide(L)'
;MIVPINYPQPYNVDDPFKNNDILLSQLKHWEMAPSNPYFLEKSGINFSITSHGIKNLSDFRKNLIKSHERGASKSILLKALTYNPSKFINMDHRIGSLKKSFVANFFISDGDIFSRETKILSNWVQGIWYRVSDSNINDYAGNYSLVFETNDNLKIANLTLNVTGSKD
;
A
#
# COMPACT_ATOMS: atom_id res chain seq x y z
N MET A 1 10.12 20.01 2.19
CA MET A 1 9.91 19.67 3.61
C MET A 1 9.74 18.15 3.74
N ILE A 2 10.25 17.54 4.82
CA ILE A 2 10.07 16.10 5.12
C ILE A 2 9.13 15.98 6.31
N VAL A 3 8.09 15.17 6.18
CA VAL A 3 7.00 15.04 7.16
C VAL A 3 6.91 13.59 7.65
N PRO A 4 7.08 13.33 8.94
CA PRO A 4 6.81 12.02 9.50
C PRO A 4 5.28 11.79 9.63
N ILE A 5 4.86 10.55 9.42
CA ILE A 5 3.47 10.13 9.61
C ILE A 5 3.32 9.18 10.81
N ASN A 6 4.16 9.37 11.83
CA ASN A 6 4.08 8.67 13.12
C ASN A 6 3.05 9.34 14.03
N TYR A 7 1.78 9.18 13.72
CA TYR A 7 0.70 9.83 14.45
C TYR A 7 0.62 9.37 15.90
N PRO A 8 0.25 10.29 16.83
CA PRO A 8 0.10 9.94 18.23
C PRO A 8 -0.99 8.88 18.42
N GLN A 9 -0.79 8.02 19.41
CA GLN A 9 -1.78 7.00 19.78
C GLN A 9 -2.96 7.66 20.51
N PRO A 10 -4.16 7.04 20.47
CA PRO A 10 -5.31 7.49 21.24
C PRO A 10 -4.98 7.56 22.73
N TYR A 11 -5.49 8.58 23.39
CA TYR A 11 -5.42 8.63 24.84
C TYR A 11 -6.42 7.65 25.47
N ASN A 12 -6.04 7.02 26.57
CA ASN A 12 -6.97 6.22 27.34
C ASN A 12 -7.88 7.15 28.11
N VAL A 13 -9.15 7.22 27.71
CA VAL A 13 -10.18 8.08 28.33
C VAL A 13 -11.16 7.30 29.20
N ASP A 14 -10.92 6.00 29.41
CA ASP A 14 -11.81 5.16 30.22
C ASP A 14 -11.62 5.36 31.73
N ASP A 15 -10.47 5.91 32.14
CA ASP A 15 -10.16 6.19 33.53
C ASP A 15 -10.49 7.67 33.86
N PRO A 16 -11.57 7.95 34.65
CA PRO A 16 -11.98 9.32 34.94
C PRO A 16 -10.92 10.16 35.68
N PHE A 17 -10.04 9.51 36.44
CA PHE A 17 -8.98 10.20 37.17
C PHE A 17 -7.83 10.63 36.26
N LYS A 18 -7.53 9.88 35.23
CA LYS A 18 -6.47 10.21 34.24
C LYS A 18 -6.96 11.19 33.17
N ASN A 19 -8.25 11.27 32.92
CA ASN A 19 -8.82 12.20 31.94
C ASN A 19 -8.56 13.67 32.28
N ASN A 20 -8.54 14.03 33.59
CA ASN A 20 -8.30 15.40 34.02
C ASN A 20 -6.88 15.90 33.72
N ASP A 21 -5.94 15.00 33.50
CA ASP A 21 -4.54 15.34 33.20
C ASP A 21 -4.26 15.53 31.69
N ILE A 22 -5.23 15.21 30.83
CA ILE A 22 -5.08 15.34 29.37
C ILE A 22 -5.43 16.76 28.95
N LEU A 23 -4.44 17.49 28.46
CA LEU A 23 -4.64 18.85 27.96
C LEU A 23 -5.43 18.87 26.65
N LEU A 24 -6.28 19.86 26.48
CA LEU A 24 -7.03 20.08 25.23
C LEU A 24 -6.09 20.19 24.01
N SER A 25 -4.90 20.78 24.18
CA SER A 25 -3.88 20.87 23.13
C SER A 25 -3.38 19.50 22.67
N GLN A 26 -3.26 18.53 23.60
CA GLN A 26 -2.85 17.16 23.29
C GLN A 26 -3.94 16.43 22.50
N LEU A 27 -5.21 16.57 22.91
CA LEU A 27 -6.35 16.02 22.18
C LEU A 27 -6.48 16.62 20.79
N LYS A 28 -6.32 17.93 20.66
CA LYS A 28 -6.31 18.59 19.34
C LYS A 28 -5.14 18.11 18.47
N HIS A 29 -3.96 17.94 19.03
CA HIS A 29 -2.82 17.41 18.28
C HIS A 29 -3.09 16.00 17.80
N TRP A 30 -3.59 15.11 18.65
CA TRP A 30 -3.95 13.74 18.28
C TRP A 30 -5.00 13.71 17.14
N GLU A 31 -6.04 14.52 17.26
CA GLU A 31 -7.12 14.61 16.27
C GLU A 31 -6.62 15.17 14.92
N MET A 32 -5.82 16.24 14.96
CA MET A 32 -5.42 16.99 13.77
C MET A 32 -4.18 16.44 13.07
N ALA A 33 -3.32 15.69 13.77
CA ALA A 33 -2.06 15.21 13.20
C ALA A 33 -2.22 14.43 11.87
N PRO A 34 -3.21 13.53 11.70
CA PRO A 34 -3.43 12.85 10.43
C PRO A 34 -3.90 13.76 9.28
N SER A 35 -4.45 14.93 9.59
CA SER A 35 -4.89 15.91 8.60
C SER A 35 -3.75 16.82 8.10
N ASN A 36 -2.55 16.74 8.70
CA ASN A 36 -1.43 17.58 8.31
C ASN A 36 -1.08 17.51 6.80
N PRO A 37 -1.02 16.32 6.16
CA PRO A 37 -0.78 16.23 4.71
C PRO A 37 -1.84 16.97 3.87
N TYR A 38 -3.09 16.96 4.29
CA TYR A 38 -4.17 17.71 3.63
C TYR A 38 -3.95 19.23 3.72
N PHE A 39 -3.58 19.75 4.90
CA PHE A 39 -3.32 21.19 5.05
C PHE A 39 -2.10 21.64 4.25
N LEU A 40 -1.05 20.82 4.17
CA LEU A 40 0.12 21.09 3.32
C LEU A 40 -0.25 21.12 1.85
N GLU A 41 -1.08 20.17 1.39
CA GLU A 41 -1.63 20.15 0.03
C GLU A 41 -2.40 21.43 -0.26
N LYS A 42 -3.33 21.82 0.60
CA LYS A 42 -4.15 23.03 0.45
C LYS A 42 -3.31 24.32 0.42
N SER A 43 -2.19 24.33 1.15
CA SER A 43 -1.25 25.45 1.16
C SER A 43 -0.26 25.43 0.00
N GLY A 44 -0.36 24.46 -0.93
CA GLY A 44 0.57 24.35 -2.06
C GLY A 44 2.01 23.98 -1.66
N ILE A 45 2.22 23.47 -0.45
CA ILE A 45 3.55 23.15 0.07
C ILE A 45 3.98 21.78 -0.41
N ASN A 46 5.10 21.68 -1.12
CA ASN A 46 5.70 20.42 -1.51
C ASN A 46 6.36 19.74 -0.30
N PHE A 47 5.99 18.50 -0.05
CA PHE A 47 6.54 17.69 1.04
C PHE A 47 6.85 16.27 0.59
N SER A 48 7.69 15.58 1.35
CA SER A 48 7.95 14.15 1.28
C SER A 48 7.56 13.50 2.59
N ILE A 49 7.15 12.25 2.52
CA ILE A 49 6.77 11.46 3.69
C ILE A 49 7.96 10.61 4.13
N THR A 50 8.13 10.47 5.44
CA THR A 50 9.13 9.58 6.05
C THR A 50 8.50 8.65 7.07
N SER A 51 9.10 7.47 7.22
CA SER A 51 8.77 6.49 8.27
C SER A 51 9.46 6.78 9.60
N HIS A 52 10.18 7.91 9.71
CA HIS A 52 10.88 8.26 10.94
C HIS A 52 9.95 8.28 12.14
N GLY A 53 10.37 7.65 13.24
CA GLY A 53 9.59 7.56 14.48
C GLY A 53 8.48 6.51 14.49
N ILE A 54 8.25 5.79 13.39
CA ILE A 54 7.30 4.66 13.35
C ILE A 54 7.97 3.42 13.94
N LYS A 55 7.40 2.89 15.02
CA LYS A 55 7.93 1.70 15.72
C LYS A 55 7.73 0.41 14.91
N ASN A 56 6.57 0.27 14.30
CA ASN A 56 6.23 -0.89 13.47
C ASN A 56 5.99 -0.44 12.03
N LEU A 57 6.80 -0.91 11.09
CA LEU A 57 6.70 -0.53 9.68
C LEU A 57 5.33 -0.85 9.05
N SER A 58 4.60 -1.83 9.57
CA SER A 58 3.23 -2.11 9.12
C SER A 58 2.28 -0.93 9.36
N ASP A 59 2.57 -0.07 10.34
CA ASP A 59 1.74 1.09 10.65
C ASP A 59 1.97 2.26 9.66
N PHE A 60 3.06 2.23 8.89
CA PHE A 60 3.33 3.24 7.87
C PHE A 60 2.17 3.35 6.87
N ARG A 61 1.77 2.21 6.29
CA ARG A 61 0.66 2.19 5.33
C ARG A 61 -0.66 2.54 5.98
N LYS A 62 -0.94 2.08 7.22
CA LYS A 62 -2.15 2.44 7.97
C LYS A 62 -2.24 3.94 8.18
N ASN A 63 -1.13 4.58 8.55
CA ASN A 63 -1.07 6.02 8.75
C ASN A 63 -1.20 6.80 7.44
N LEU A 64 -0.68 6.26 6.33
CA LEU A 64 -0.86 6.81 5.01
C LEU A 64 -2.34 6.80 4.58
N ILE A 65 -3.02 5.67 4.79
CA ILE A 65 -4.46 5.52 4.53
C ILE A 65 -5.24 6.51 5.40
N LYS A 66 -4.89 6.62 6.70
CA LYS A 66 -5.51 7.59 7.61
C LYS A 66 -5.36 9.03 7.14
N SER A 67 -4.21 9.40 6.56
CA SER A 67 -4.02 10.73 5.96
C SER A 67 -4.96 10.96 4.77
N HIS A 68 -5.18 9.95 3.95
CA HIS A 68 -6.14 10.00 2.84
C HIS A 68 -7.57 10.14 3.36
N GLU A 69 -7.97 9.33 4.34
CA GLU A 69 -9.29 9.39 5.00
C GLU A 69 -9.55 10.78 5.63
N ARG A 70 -8.48 11.50 6.01
CA ARG A 70 -8.52 12.87 6.55
C ARG A 70 -8.41 13.97 5.48
N GLY A 71 -8.52 13.63 4.21
CA GLY A 71 -8.72 14.57 3.09
C GLY A 71 -7.52 14.78 2.18
N ALA A 72 -6.34 14.23 2.47
CA ALA A 72 -5.21 14.32 1.55
C ALA A 72 -5.49 13.52 0.26
N SER A 73 -5.21 14.13 -0.90
CA SER A 73 -5.44 13.45 -2.17
C SER A 73 -4.43 12.33 -2.41
N LYS A 74 -4.89 11.24 -3.07
CA LYS A 74 -4.02 10.12 -3.45
C LYS A 74 -2.82 10.59 -4.29
N SER A 75 -3.06 11.55 -5.18
CA SER A 75 -2.01 12.07 -6.06
C SER A 75 -0.90 12.77 -5.30
N ILE A 76 -1.23 13.59 -4.28
CA ILE A 76 -0.21 14.29 -3.49
C ILE A 76 0.55 13.30 -2.59
N LEU A 77 -0.15 12.33 -2.00
CA LEU A 77 0.48 11.30 -1.18
C LEU A 77 1.44 10.44 -2.00
N LEU A 78 1.06 10.04 -3.23
CA LEU A 78 1.95 9.33 -4.15
C LEU A 78 3.15 10.18 -4.53
N LYS A 79 2.96 11.45 -4.86
CA LYS A 79 4.08 12.38 -5.12
C LYS A 79 5.00 12.50 -3.91
N ALA A 80 4.44 12.59 -2.72
CA ALA A 80 5.21 12.70 -1.47
C ALA A 80 6.02 11.44 -1.13
N LEU A 81 5.62 10.29 -1.65
CA LEU A 81 6.32 9.01 -1.50
C LEU A 81 7.34 8.73 -2.61
N THR A 82 7.22 9.34 -3.78
CA THR A 82 8.00 8.97 -4.97
C THR A 82 8.75 10.15 -5.58
N TYR A 83 8.05 11.06 -6.23
CA TYR A 83 8.64 12.15 -6.99
C TYR A 83 9.31 13.22 -6.12
N ASN A 84 8.65 13.64 -5.03
CA ASN A 84 9.21 14.68 -4.17
C ASN A 84 10.51 14.22 -3.47
N PRO A 85 10.61 13.00 -2.91
CA PRO A 85 11.88 12.51 -2.39
C PRO A 85 12.99 12.48 -3.44
N SER A 86 12.68 12.03 -4.68
CA SER A 86 13.68 11.98 -5.75
C SER A 86 14.24 13.36 -6.11
N LYS A 87 13.38 14.38 -6.07
CA LYS A 87 13.80 15.78 -6.23
C LYS A 87 14.73 16.27 -5.11
N PHE A 88 14.41 15.92 -3.86
CA PHE A 88 15.25 16.38 -2.74
C PHE A 88 16.67 15.83 -2.77
N ILE A 89 16.87 14.69 -3.40
CA ILE A 89 18.20 14.10 -3.58
C ILE A 89 18.78 14.31 -5.00
N ASN A 90 18.15 15.19 -5.82
CA ASN A 90 18.54 15.48 -7.20
C ASN A 90 18.60 14.23 -8.13
N MET A 91 17.74 13.25 -7.89
CA MET A 91 17.67 12.01 -8.66
C MET A 91 16.37 11.84 -9.46
N ASP A 92 15.59 12.90 -9.61
CA ASP A 92 14.28 12.88 -10.30
C ASP A 92 14.39 12.62 -11.81
N HIS A 93 15.60 12.60 -12.37
CA HIS A 93 15.91 12.18 -13.72
C HIS A 93 16.10 10.64 -13.86
N ARG A 94 16.17 9.88 -12.75
CA ARG A 94 16.42 8.43 -12.74
C ARG A 94 15.42 7.62 -11.91
N ILE A 95 14.80 8.22 -10.89
CA ILE A 95 13.89 7.54 -9.95
C ILE A 95 12.66 8.42 -9.67
N GLY A 96 11.67 7.86 -8.98
CA GLY A 96 10.47 8.59 -8.54
C GLY A 96 9.32 8.58 -9.54
N SER A 97 9.48 7.95 -10.71
CA SER A 97 8.39 7.71 -11.66
C SER A 97 8.65 6.51 -12.55
N LEU A 98 7.58 5.98 -13.18
CA LEU A 98 7.66 4.88 -14.15
C LEU A 98 7.83 5.46 -15.55
N LYS A 99 9.07 5.68 -15.98
CA LYS A 99 9.42 6.18 -17.31
C LYS A 99 10.50 5.32 -17.94
N LYS A 100 10.59 5.34 -19.28
CA LYS A 100 11.69 4.69 -20.00
C LYS A 100 13.03 5.21 -19.47
N SER A 101 13.99 4.34 -19.26
CA SER A 101 15.34 4.60 -18.75
C SER A 101 15.40 4.96 -17.24
N PHE A 102 14.29 4.93 -16.53
CA PHE A 102 14.29 5.04 -15.07
C PHE A 102 14.61 3.69 -14.43
N VAL A 103 15.16 3.77 -13.21
CA VAL A 103 15.41 2.57 -12.40
C VAL A 103 14.07 1.91 -12.05
N ALA A 104 13.98 0.62 -12.28
CA ALA A 104 12.77 -0.14 -12.01
C ALA A 104 12.59 -0.38 -10.50
N ASN A 105 12.07 0.65 -9.82
CA ASN A 105 11.66 0.62 -8.41
C ASN A 105 10.15 0.84 -8.34
N PHE A 106 9.38 -0.22 -8.18
CA PHE A 106 7.92 -0.16 -8.09
C PHE A 106 7.37 -1.41 -7.39
N PHE A 107 6.15 -1.35 -6.96
CA PHE A 107 5.41 -2.52 -6.48
C PHE A 107 4.10 -2.70 -7.26
N ILE A 108 3.57 -3.92 -7.22
CA ILE A 108 2.29 -4.28 -7.81
C ILE A 108 1.35 -4.67 -6.68
N SER A 109 0.13 -4.17 -6.73
CA SER A 109 -0.94 -4.47 -5.78
C SER A 109 -2.19 -4.98 -6.50
N ASP A 110 -3.04 -5.71 -5.80
CA ASP A 110 -4.32 -6.21 -6.32
C ASP A 110 -5.43 -5.14 -6.33
N GLY A 111 -5.13 -3.95 -5.86
CA GLY A 111 -6.06 -2.82 -5.82
C GLY A 111 -5.40 -1.51 -5.43
N ASP A 112 -6.22 -0.56 -4.98
CA ASP A 112 -5.77 0.75 -4.54
C ASP A 112 -4.98 0.66 -3.23
N ILE A 113 -3.74 1.17 -3.21
CA ILE A 113 -2.86 1.14 -2.02
C ILE A 113 -3.44 1.89 -0.82
N PHE A 114 -4.37 2.80 -1.06
CA PHE A 114 -5.08 3.55 -0.02
C PHE A 114 -6.32 2.82 0.52
N SER A 115 -6.62 1.62 0.03
CA SER A 115 -7.60 0.73 0.63
C SER A 115 -6.93 -0.23 1.62
N ARG A 116 -7.60 -0.50 2.75
CA ARG A 116 -7.07 -1.40 3.80
C ARG A 116 -6.98 -2.86 3.34
N GLU A 117 -7.87 -3.25 2.43
CA GLU A 117 -8.00 -4.62 1.94
C GLU A 117 -6.96 -4.99 0.88
N THR A 118 -6.39 -3.99 0.21
CA THR A 118 -5.42 -4.19 -0.86
C THR A 118 -4.15 -4.86 -0.36
N LYS A 119 -3.71 -5.88 -1.07
CA LYS A 119 -2.45 -6.58 -0.83
C LYS A 119 -1.38 -6.10 -1.82
N ILE A 120 -0.14 -5.99 -1.35
CA ILE A 120 1.02 -5.82 -2.21
C ILE A 120 1.45 -7.22 -2.65
N LEU A 121 1.44 -7.48 -3.94
CA LEU A 121 1.75 -8.79 -4.52
C LEU A 121 3.24 -8.98 -4.75
N SER A 122 3.88 -7.96 -5.31
CA SER A 122 5.31 -8.02 -5.62
C SER A 122 5.95 -6.64 -5.51
N ASN A 123 7.25 -6.63 -5.26
CA ASN A 123 8.07 -5.44 -5.21
C ASN A 123 9.28 -5.60 -6.16
N TRP A 124 9.60 -4.55 -6.88
CA TRP A 124 10.75 -4.50 -7.79
C TRP A 124 11.73 -3.45 -7.27
N VAL A 125 12.95 -3.87 -7.03
CA VAL A 125 14.03 -3.00 -6.56
C VAL A 125 15.21 -3.11 -7.53
N GLN A 126 15.53 -2.02 -8.19
CA GLN A 126 16.59 -1.98 -9.22
C GLN A 126 16.43 -3.05 -10.31
N GLY A 127 15.17 -3.36 -10.67
CA GLY A 127 14.86 -4.40 -11.67
C GLY A 127 14.83 -5.83 -11.10
N ILE A 128 15.19 -6.05 -9.87
CA ILE A 128 15.10 -7.36 -9.21
C ILE A 128 13.71 -7.53 -8.61
N TRP A 129 13.08 -8.65 -8.93
CA TRP A 129 11.75 -8.99 -8.44
C TRP A 129 11.80 -9.65 -7.06
N TYR A 130 10.91 -9.19 -6.16
CA TYR A 130 10.68 -9.78 -4.86
C TYR A 130 9.19 -10.08 -4.69
N ARG A 131 8.86 -11.33 -4.41
CA ARG A 131 7.51 -11.74 -4.05
C ARG A 131 7.20 -11.26 -2.63
N VAL A 132 6.06 -10.60 -2.41
CA VAL A 132 5.67 -10.06 -1.11
C VAL A 132 4.53 -10.86 -0.50
N SER A 133 3.53 -11.19 -1.31
CA SER A 133 2.40 -12.03 -0.90
C SER A 133 2.05 -12.98 -2.02
N ASP A 134 1.47 -14.10 -1.67
CA ASP A 134 0.82 -14.92 -2.68
C ASP A 134 -0.34 -14.11 -3.26
N SER A 135 -0.22 -13.70 -4.53
CA SER A 135 -1.42 -13.47 -5.32
C SER A 135 -2.24 -14.75 -5.18
N ASN A 136 -3.56 -14.65 -5.13
CA ASN A 136 -4.40 -15.81 -5.38
C ASN A 136 -4.06 -16.32 -6.78
N ILE A 137 -2.93 -16.99 -6.93
CA ILE A 137 -2.74 -17.96 -7.98
C ILE A 137 -3.78 -18.98 -7.58
N ASN A 138 -4.91 -18.98 -8.29
CA ASN A 138 -5.85 -20.05 -8.16
C ASN A 138 -4.99 -21.31 -8.24
N ASP A 139 -4.97 -22.07 -7.14
CA ASP A 139 -4.27 -23.34 -7.11
C ASP A 139 -5.04 -24.23 -8.07
N TYR A 140 -4.56 -24.28 -9.29
CA TYR A 140 -5.15 -25.15 -10.33
C TYR A 140 -4.72 -26.60 -10.15
N ALA A 141 -3.99 -26.93 -9.07
CA ALA A 141 -3.67 -28.30 -8.74
C ALA A 141 -4.98 -29.05 -8.41
N GLY A 142 -5.23 -30.13 -9.09
CA GLY A 142 -6.44 -30.92 -8.90
C GLY A 142 -6.71 -31.89 -10.05
N ASN A 143 -7.71 -32.71 -9.88
CA ASN A 143 -8.19 -33.63 -10.89
C ASN A 143 -9.37 -33.00 -11.63
N TYR A 144 -9.21 -32.80 -12.93
CA TYR A 144 -10.24 -32.25 -13.81
C TYR A 144 -10.79 -33.34 -14.70
N SER A 145 -12.12 -33.43 -14.78
CA SER A 145 -12.79 -34.31 -15.75
C SER A 145 -12.99 -33.51 -17.06
N LEU A 146 -12.37 -34.01 -18.14
CA LEU A 146 -12.53 -33.44 -19.46
C LEU A 146 -13.55 -34.28 -20.23
N VAL A 147 -14.64 -33.67 -20.66
CA VAL A 147 -15.67 -34.28 -21.47
C VAL A 147 -15.61 -33.68 -22.86
N PHE A 148 -15.33 -34.50 -23.88
CA PHE A 148 -15.35 -34.07 -25.26
C PHE A 148 -16.71 -34.43 -25.87
N GLU A 149 -17.38 -33.43 -26.43
CA GLU A 149 -18.65 -33.60 -27.14
C GLU A 149 -18.45 -33.18 -28.60
N THR A 150 -19.00 -33.98 -29.52
CA THR A 150 -19.08 -33.59 -30.92
C THR A 150 -20.38 -32.85 -31.20
N ASN A 151 -20.49 -32.23 -32.38
CA ASN A 151 -21.71 -31.56 -32.86
C ASN A 151 -22.94 -32.49 -32.88
N ASP A 152 -22.76 -33.80 -32.84
CA ASP A 152 -23.83 -34.82 -32.81
C ASP A 152 -24.17 -35.30 -31.39
N ASN A 153 -23.76 -34.61 -30.35
CA ASN A 153 -23.98 -34.98 -28.92
C ASN A 153 -23.40 -36.35 -28.54
N LEU A 154 -22.48 -36.88 -29.32
CA LEU A 154 -21.77 -38.11 -28.98
C LEU A 154 -20.60 -37.79 -28.05
N LYS A 155 -20.63 -38.35 -26.83
CA LYS A 155 -19.47 -38.28 -25.93
C LYS A 155 -18.37 -39.19 -26.47
N ILE A 156 -17.23 -38.57 -26.89
CA ILE A 156 -16.11 -39.29 -27.47
C ILE A 156 -15.18 -39.89 -26.43
N ALA A 157 -14.93 -39.14 -25.33
CA ALA A 157 -14.05 -39.62 -24.27
C ALA A 157 -14.29 -38.84 -22.96
N ASN A 158 -14.11 -39.55 -21.85
CA ASN A 158 -13.89 -38.94 -20.54
C ASN A 158 -12.42 -39.10 -20.19
N LEU A 159 -11.71 -38.02 -20.07
CA LEU A 159 -10.31 -38.01 -19.66
C LEU A 159 -10.20 -37.32 -18.31
N THR A 160 -9.31 -37.81 -17.47
CA THR A 160 -8.95 -37.13 -16.23
C THR A 160 -7.62 -36.41 -16.42
N LEU A 161 -7.63 -35.10 -16.30
CA LEU A 161 -6.43 -34.28 -16.25
C LEU A 161 -6.03 -34.08 -14.79
N ASN A 162 -4.87 -34.60 -14.41
CA ASN A 162 -4.29 -34.36 -13.10
C ASN A 162 -3.28 -33.20 -13.22
N VAL A 163 -3.61 -32.06 -12.66
CA VAL A 163 -2.72 -30.89 -12.62
C VAL A 163 -2.00 -30.93 -11.28
N THR A 164 -0.69 -31.17 -11.32
CA THR A 164 0.20 -31.12 -10.16
C THR A 164 1.01 -29.83 -10.23
N GLY A 165 0.99 -29.03 -9.16
CA GLY A 165 1.83 -27.84 -9.01
C GLY A 165 2.70 -27.98 -7.77
N SER A 166 3.97 -27.58 -7.84
CA SER A 166 4.78 -27.33 -6.65
C SER A 166 4.56 -25.90 -6.21
N LYS A 167 4.34 -25.71 -4.92
CA LYS A 167 4.42 -24.38 -4.28
C LYS A 167 5.89 -24.06 -4.05
N ASP A 168 6.60 -23.65 -5.10
CA ASP A 168 7.95 -23.09 -4.98
C ASP A 168 7.90 -21.56 -5.00
#